data_8edde215b05a66a8baec0a25b06d3638
#
_entry.id   8edde215b05a66a8baec0a25b06d3638
#
_cell.length_a   1.000
_cell.length_b   1.000
_cell.length_c   1.000
_cell.angle_alpha   90.00
_cell.angle_beta   90.00
_cell.angle_gamma   90.00
#
_symmetry.space_group_name_H-M   'P 1'
#
loop_
_entity.id
_entity.type
_entity.pdbx_description
1 polymer ?
#
loop_
_entity_poly.entity_id
_entity_poly.type
_entity_poly.pdbx_seq_one_letter_code
_entity_poly.pdbx_strand_id
1 'polypeptide(L)'
;MSAARIDPNWRYHDLRAVVLENGRLRATVFPELGAKIYDFVLKAADRNFLWHNPRLEPRLPVFGQNFDDWWCGGWDEVFPTCDVSTYRGDTYPYLGELWSLPWSWRVEEPGPSRACLYLERTTVIAP
;
A
#
# COMPACT_ATOMS: atom_id res chain seq x y z
N MET A 1 -9.92 -21.60 -16.26
CA MET A 1 -9.03 -20.62 -15.63
C MET A 1 -9.55 -19.22 -15.93
N SER A 2 -9.76 -18.43 -14.92
CA SER A 2 -10.11 -17.04 -15.11
C SER A 2 -8.88 -16.21 -15.51
N ALA A 3 -9.09 -15.25 -16.40
CA ALA A 3 -8.06 -14.29 -16.74
C ALA A 3 -7.74 -13.41 -15.52
N ALA A 4 -6.49 -13.04 -15.39
CA ALA A 4 -6.07 -12.01 -14.47
C ALA A 4 -5.87 -10.70 -15.23
N ARG A 5 -6.14 -9.59 -14.56
CA ARG A 5 -5.93 -8.26 -15.14
C ARG A 5 -5.40 -7.28 -14.11
N ILE A 6 -4.77 -6.24 -14.61
CA ILE A 6 -4.27 -5.15 -13.78
C ILE A 6 -4.66 -3.82 -14.46
N ASP A 7 -5.21 -2.91 -13.68
CA ASP A 7 -5.55 -1.57 -14.14
C ASP A 7 -4.79 -0.54 -13.29
N PRO A 8 -3.82 0.15 -13.86
CA PRO A 8 -3.02 1.14 -13.14
C PRO A 8 -3.61 2.55 -13.19
N ASN A 9 -4.78 2.74 -13.80
CA ASN A 9 -5.31 4.07 -14.11
C ASN A 9 -6.46 4.51 -13.20
N TRP A 10 -6.75 3.77 -12.14
CA TRP A 10 -7.74 4.18 -11.17
C TRP A 10 -7.23 5.28 -10.27
N ARG A 11 -8.16 6.07 -9.74
CA ARG A 11 -7.91 7.05 -8.71
C ARG A 11 -8.93 6.90 -7.60
N TYR A 12 -8.47 7.11 -6.37
CA TYR A 12 -9.30 7.10 -5.18
C TYR A 12 -8.85 8.25 -4.29
N HIS A 13 -9.73 9.24 -4.05
CA HIS A 13 -9.40 10.46 -3.31
C HIS A 13 -8.09 11.12 -3.82
N ASP A 14 -7.97 11.27 -5.13
CA ASP A 14 -6.80 11.81 -5.82
C ASP A 14 -5.51 10.97 -5.72
N LEU A 15 -5.55 9.84 -5.04
CA LEU A 15 -4.46 8.89 -5.02
C LEU A 15 -4.53 7.96 -6.23
N ARG A 16 -3.37 7.63 -6.79
CA ARG A 16 -3.30 6.58 -7.78
C ARG A 16 -3.64 5.25 -7.11
N ALA A 17 -4.56 4.53 -7.71
CA ALA A 17 -4.93 3.20 -7.28
C ALA A 17 -4.67 2.20 -8.40
N VAL A 18 -3.88 1.18 -8.11
CA VAL A 18 -3.64 0.08 -9.02
C VAL A 18 -4.50 -1.09 -8.59
N VAL A 19 -5.36 -1.55 -9.48
CA VAL A 19 -6.29 -2.66 -9.20
C VAL A 19 -5.81 -3.92 -9.92
N LEU A 20 -5.59 -4.97 -9.14
CA LEU A 20 -5.27 -6.31 -9.65
C LEU A 20 -6.44 -7.22 -9.35
N GLU A 21 -6.87 -7.98 -10.33
CA GLU A 21 -7.96 -8.93 -10.10
C GLU A 21 -7.91 -10.16 -11.01
N ASN A 22 -8.52 -11.21 -10.52
CA ASN A 22 -8.85 -12.40 -11.28
C ASN A 22 -10.33 -12.74 -11.04
N GLY A 23 -10.77 -13.92 -11.38
CA GLY A 23 -12.16 -14.32 -11.17
C GLY A 23 -12.58 -14.46 -9.71
N ARG A 24 -11.64 -14.51 -8.77
CA ARG A 24 -11.91 -14.76 -7.35
C ARG A 24 -11.57 -13.58 -6.45
N LEU A 25 -10.50 -12.87 -6.73
CA LEU A 25 -9.90 -11.87 -5.85
C LEU A 25 -9.75 -10.53 -6.57
N ARG A 26 -9.85 -9.45 -5.79
CA ARG A 26 -9.48 -8.11 -6.23
C ARG A 26 -8.64 -7.46 -5.14
N ALA A 27 -7.50 -6.90 -5.53
CA ALA A 27 -6.64 -6.13 -4.65
C ALA A 27 -6.50 -4.71 -5.18
N THR A 28 -6.51 -3.73 -4.29
CA THR A 28 -6.27 -2.32 -4.61
C THR A 28 -5.01 -1.86 -3.87
N VAL A 29 -4.07 -1.29 -4.60
CA VAL A 29 -2.78 -0.84 -4.06
C VAL A 29 -2.64 0.66 -4.31
N PHE A 30 -2.14 1.38 -3.28
CA PHE A 30 -1.77 2.80 -3.39
C PHE A 30 -0.24 2.94 -3.41
N PRO A 31 0.39 3.03 -4.58
CA PRO A 31 1.85 3.18 -4.64
C PRO A 31 2.37 4.44 -3.94
N GLU A 32 1.61 5.54 -4.02
CA GLU A 32 2.00 6.81 -3.42
C GLU A 32 1.87 6.84 -1.89
N LEU A 33 1.09 5.90 -1.32
CA LEU A 33 0.84 5.81 0.11
C LEU A 33 1.48 4.52 0.67
N GLY A 34 2.80 4.47 0.66
CA GLY A 34 3.55 3.37 1.25
C GLY A 34 3.31 2.00 0.62
N ALA A 35 2.90 1.95 -0.66
CA ALA A 35 2.51 0.72 -1.33
C ALA A 35 1.42 -0.06 -0.57
N LYS A 36 0.57 0.66 0.16
CA LYS A 36 -0.53 0.09 0.95
C LYS A 36 -1.42 -0.79 0.09
N ILE A 37 -1.74 -1.99 0.57
CA ILE A 37 -2.86 -2.77 0.03
C ILE A 37 -4.11 -2.34 0.77
N TYR A 38 -4.97 -1.56 0.11
CA TYR A 38 -6.15 -0.99 0.75
C TYR A 38 -7.33 -1.92 0.73
N ASP A 39 -7.53 -2.65 -0.37
CA ASP A 39 -8.57 -3.66 -0.52
C ASP A 39 -7.97 -5.02 -0.80
N PHE A 40 -8.56 -6.04 -0.21
CA PHE A 40 -8.32 -7.43 -0.56
C PHE A 40 -9.66 -8.16 -0.48
N VAL A 41 -10.32 -8.27 -1.62
CA VAL A 41 -11.74 -8.67 -1.71
C VAL A 41 -11.86 -10.09 -2.26
N LEU A 42 -12.62 -10.92 -1.54
CA LEU A 42 -13.12 -12.19 -2.07
C LEU A 42 -14.44 -11.91 -2.80
N LYS A 43 -14.42 -12.00 -4.12
CA LYS A 43 -15.55 -11.60 -4.97
C LYS A 43 -16.82 -12.42 -4.72
N ALA A 44 -16.68 -13.74 -4.54
CA ALA A 44 -17.84 -14.61 -4.34
C ALA A 44 -18.66 -14.25 -3.10
N ALA A 45 -18.01 -13.70 -2.07
CA ALA A 45 -18.67 -13.30 -0.83
C ALA A 45 -18.84 -11.78 -0.71
N ASP A 46 -18.38 -11.02 -1.69
CA ASP A 46 -18.31 -9.56 -1.65
C ASP A 46 -17.71 -9.07 -0.32
N ARG A 47 -16.62 -9.72 0.09
CA ARG A 47 -16.00 -9.48 1.39
C ARG A 47 -14.60 -8.92 1.24
N ASN A 48 -14.39 -7.72 1.80
CA ASN A 48 -13.07 -7.15 1.97
C ASN A 48 -12.47 -7.64 3.28
N PHE A 49 -11.30 -8.27 3.22
CA PHE A 49 -10.61 -8.75 4.41
C PHE A 49 -9.83 -7.67 5.15
N LEU A 50 -9.67 -6.50 4.54
CA LEU A 50 -8.93 -5.40 5.14
C LEU A 50 -9.92 -4.36 5.69
N TRP A 51 -9.69 -3.98 6.95
CA TRP A 51 -10.51 -2.98 7.60
C TRP A 51 -10.22 -1.58 7.05
N HIS A 52 -11.28 -0.78 6.85
CA HIS A 52 -11.19 0.63 6.51
C HIS A 52 -11.61 1.48 7.70
N ASN A 53 -10.82 2.52 7.99
CA ASN A 53 -11.12 3.46 9.04
C ASN A 53 -12.26 4.37 8.59
N PRO A 54 -13.43 4.38 9.29
CA PRO A 54 -14.55 5.21 8.87
C PRO A 54 -14.34 6.70 9.10
N ARG A 55 -13.32 7.07 9.86
CA ARG A 55 -13.03 8.46 10.22
C ARG A 55 -11.91 9.08 9.41
N LEU A 56 -11.08 8.27 8.78
CA LEU A 56 -9.89 8.72 8.06
C LEU A 56 -9.90 8.17 6.65
N GLU A 57 -10.01 9.07 5.69
CA GLU A 57 -9.87 8.71 4.28
C GLU A 57 -8.40 8.56 3.89
N PRO A 58 -8.10 7.73 2.87
CA PRO A 58 -6.76 7.69 2.31
C PRO A 58 -6.31 9.07 1.84
N ARG A 59 -5.14 9.50 2.27
CA ARG A 59 -4.52 10.77 1.90
C ARG A 59 -3.01 10.68 2.04
N LEU A 60 -2.29 11.52 1.33
CA LEU A 60 -0.83 11.54 1.38
C LEU A 60 -0.36 12.16 2.70
N PRO A 61 0.39 11.44 3.52
CA PRO A 61 1.00 12.00 4.72
C PRO A 61 2.27 12.80 4.37
N VAL A 62 2.68 13.63 5.30
CA VAL A 62 4.04 14.17 5.29
C VAL A 62 4.95 13.15 5.99
N PHE A 63 6.15 12.95 5.46
CA PHE A 63 7.12 12.04 6.08
C PHE A 63 7.36 12.39 7.55
N GLY A 64 7.31 11.39 8.41
CA GLY A 64 7.48 11.56 9.85
C GLY A 64 6.21 11.89 10.62
N GLN A 65 5.06 11.94 9.96
CA GLN A 65 3.76 12.11 10.63
C GLN A 65 3.46 10.93 11.56
N ASN A 66 2.62 11.17 12.56
CA ASN A 66 2.15 10.12 13.46
C ASN A 66 1.21 9.18 12.68
N PHE A 67 1.59 7.92 12.58
CA PHE A 67 0.81 6.89 11.90
C PHE A 67 -0.64 6.83 12.36
N ASP A 68 -0.88 6.91 13.67
CA ASP A 68 -2.23 6.76 14.23
C ASP A 68 -3.19 7.87 13.78
N ASP A 69 -2.67 9.04 13.45
CA ASP A 69 -3.47 10.16 12.96
C ASP A 69 -3.80 10.06 11.46
N TRP A 70 -3.12 9.17 10.74
CA TRP A 70 -3.22 9.05 9.29
C TRP A 70 -3.74 7.70 8.81
N TRP A 71 -3.78 6.72 9.68
CA TRP A 71 -4.08 5.36 9.27
C TRP A 71 -5.53 5.18 8.85
N CYS A 72 -5.71 4.94 7.56
CA CYS A 72 -7.02 4.74 6.94
C CYS A 72 -7.45 3.27 6.86
N GLY A 73 -6.67 2.37 7.42
CA GLY A 73 -6.88 0.92 7.30
C GLY A 73 -6.03 0.30 6.21
N GLY A 74 -6.32 -0.94 5.88
CA GLY A 74 -5.55 -1.69 4.90
C GLY A 74 -4.32 -2.39 5.49
N TRP A 75 -3.44 -2.82 4.61
CA TRP A 75 -2.17 -3.50 4.94
C TRP A 75 -1.01 -2.58 4.64
N ASP A 76 -0.15 -2.35 5.62
CA ASP A 76 1.04 -1.52 5.51
C ASP A 76 2.31 -2.31 5.70
N GLU A 77 3.40 -1.83 5.09
CA GLU A 77 4.74 -2.32 5.32
C GLU A 77 5.40 -1.51 6.45
N VAL A 78 5.89 -2.20 7.47
CA VAL A 78 6.57 -1.60 8.62
C VAL A 78 8.05 -1.89 8.54
N PHE A 79 8.85 -0.85 8.31
CA PHE A 79 10.31 -0.97 8.22
C PHE A 79 10.95 0.42 8.42
N PRO A 80 12.10 0.55 9.10
CA PRO A 80 12.87 -0.53 9.74
C PRO A 80 12.45 -0.81 11.19
N THR A 81 11.60 0.00 11.80
CA THR A 81 11.27 -0.06 13.23
C THR A 81 9.77 -0.17 13.47
N CYS A 82 9.39 -0.71 14.62
CA CYS A 82 8.00 -0.63 15.10
C CYS A 82 7.77 0.62 15.93
N ASP A 83 8.57 0.82 16.97
CA ASP A 83 8.50 2.00 17.82
C ASP A 83 9.52 3.06 17.41
N VAL A 84 9.34 4.27 17.92
CA VAL A 84 10.37 5.31 17.85
C VAL A 84 11.66 4.75 18.44
N SER A 85 12.72 4.77 17.65
CA SER A 85 14.01 4.16 18.02
C SER A 85 15.15 5.02 17.54
N THR A 86 16.27 4.92 18.24
CA THR A 86 17.52 5.60 17.84
C THR A 86 18.59 4.57 17.54
N TYR A 87 19.25 4.70 16.40
CA TYR A 87 20.32 3.83 15.97
C TYR A 87 21.39 4.65 15.24
N ARG A 88 22.64 4.55 15.71
CA ARG A 88 23.79 5.29 15.16
C ARG A 88 23.57 6.80 15.05
N GLY A 89 22.86 7.39 16.03
CA GLY A 89 22.59 8.82 16.06
C GLY A 89 21.37 9.28 15.29
N ASP A 90 20.75 8.40 14.50
CA ASP A 90 19.53 8.71 13.79
C ASP A 90 18.31 8.23 14.56
N THR A 91 17.24 9.02 14.54
CA THR A 91 15.96 8.68 15.15
C THR A 91 14.98 8.21 14.06
N TYR A 92 14.41 7.04 14.27
CA TYR A 92 13.44 6.42 13.36
C TYR A 92 12.03 6.63 13.89
N PRO A 93 11.06 6.95 13.00
CA PRO A 93 9.70 7.22 13.42
C PRO A 93 8.95 5.96 13.84
N TYR A 94 7.84 6.16 14.54
CA TYR A 94 6.90 5.10 14.90
C TYR A 94 6.37 4.41 13.64
N LEU A 95 6.41 3.08 13.64
CA LEU A 95 6.09 2.19 12.52
C LEU A 95 6.96 2.40 11.28
N GLY A 96 8.16 2.98 11.48
CA GLY A 96 9.17 3.07 10.44
C GLY A 96 8.90 4.13 9.39
N GLU A 97 9.57 3.98 8.26
CA GLU A 97 9.61 4.99 7.21
C GLU A 97 8.66 4.72 6.04
N LEU A 98 8.43 3.46 5.72
CA LEU A 98 7.91 3.06 4.41
C LEU A 98 6.43 3.39 4.19
N TRP A 99 5.63 3.39 5.26
CA TRP A 99 4.18 3.62 5.16
C TRP A 99 3.82 5.02 4.66
N SER A 100 4.68 6.00 4.90
CA SER A 100 4.44 7.41 4.57
C SER A 100 5.15 7.88 3.30
N LEU A 101 5.84 6.98 2.62
CA LEU A 101 6.63 7.33 1.44
C LEU A 101 5.96 6.84 0.16
N PRO A 102 6.08 7.59 -0.94
CA PRO A 102 5.68 7.07 -2.24
C PRO A 102 6.68 6.01 -2.71
N TRP A 103 6.17 4.94 -3.29
CA TRP A 103 6.98 3.86 -3.84
C TRP A 103 7.01 3.94 -5.35
N SER A 104 8.15 3.63 -5.95
CA SER A 104 8.25 3.39 -7.38
C SER A 104 7.53 2.11 -7.74
N TRP A 105 6.90 2.08 -8.91
CA TRP A 105 6.12 0.92 -9.32
C TRP A 105 6.13 0.74 -10.83
N ARG A 106 5.93 -0.50 -11.25
CA ARG A 106 5.71 -0.84 -12.65
C ARG A 106 4.80 -2.05 -12.75
N VAL A 107 4.01 -2.09 -13.80
CA VAL A 107 3.23 -3.26 -14.16
C VAL A 107 4.15 -4.25 -14.88
N GLU A 108 4.15 -5.48 -14.42
CA GLU A 108 4.77 -6.59 -15.14
C GLU A 108 3.67 -7.39 -15.83
N GLU A 109 3.93 -7.82 -17.05
CA GLU A 109 2.95 -8.56 -17.86
C GLU A 109 3.38 -10.01 -18.03
N PRO A 110 3.15 -10.84 -17.01
CA PRO A 110 3.58 -12.24 -17.09
C PRO A 110 2.69 -13.14 -17.96
N GLY A 111 1.66 -12.56 -18.59
CA GLY A 111 0.75 -13.28 -19.46
C GLY A 111 -0.72 -13.15 -19.06
N PRO A 112 -1.65 -13.72 -19.85
CA PRO A 112 -3.09 -13.45 -19.68
C PRO A 112 -3.73 -14.08 -18.44
N SER A 113 -3.04 -15.01 -17.78
CA SER A 113 -3.54 -15.68 -16.58
C SER A 113 -2.92 -15.13 -15.28
N ARG A 114 -2.04 -14.13 -15.38
CA ARG A 114 -1.37 -13.52 -14.23
C ARG A 114 -1.34 -12.01 -14.37
N ALA A 115 -1.56 -11.32 -13.26
CA ALA A 115 -1.30 -9.90 -13.11
C ALA A 115 -0.21 -9.73 -12.06
N CYS A 116 0.76 -8.88 -12.35
CA CYS A 116 1.87 -8.64 -11.45
C CYS A 116 2.21 -7.16 -11.39
N LEU A 117 2.28 -6.65 -10.17
CA LEU A 117 2.72 -5.29 -9.87
C LEU A 117 4.00 -5.36 -9.06
N TYR A 118 5.03 -4.70 -9.58
CA TYR A 118 6.29 -4.55 -8.87
C TYR A 118 6.36 -3.18 -8.20
N LEU A 119 6.73 -3.17 -6.93
CA LEU A 119 6.86 -1.96 -6.13
C LEU A 119 8.17 -1.99 -5.36
N GLU A 120 8.86 -0.85 -5.30
CA GLU A 120 10.07 -0.72 -4.52
C GLU A 120 10.22 0.66 -3.90
N ARG A 121 10.91 0.70 -2.77
CA ARG A 121 11.26 1.94 -2.10
C ARG A 121 12.56 1.79 -1.32
N THR A 122 13.44 2.75 -1.48
CA THR A 122 14.62 2.92 -0.64
C THR A 122 14.26 3.78 0.57
N THR A 123 14.79 3.43 1.73
CA THR A 123 14.61 4.21 2.96
C THR A 123 15.25 5.59 2.83
N VAL A 124 14.80 6.53 3.67
CA VAL A 124 15.36 7.88 3.75
C VAL A 124 16.43 7.96 4.84
N ILE A 125 16.16 7.38 6.01
CA ILE A 125 17.03 7.44 7.19
C ILE A 125 17.91 6.18 7.30
N ALA A 126 17.30 5.00 7.18
CA ALA A 126 18.01 3.74 7.30
C ALA A 126 19.04 3.58 6.18
N PRO A 127 20.25 3.03 6.47
CA PRO A 127 21.29 2.82 5.48
C PRO A 127 20.91 1.75 4.44
#